data_a0dad1a726d62a632abad29155764810
#
_entry.id   a0dad1a726d62a632abad29155764810
#
_cell.length_a   1.000
_cell.length_b   1.000
_cell.length_c   1.000
_cell.angle_alpha   90.00
_cell.angle_beta   90.00
_cell.angle_gamma   90.00
#
_symmetry.space_group_name_H-M   'P 1'
#
loop_
_entity.id
_entity.type
_entity.pdbx_description
1 polymer ?
#
loop_
_entity_poly.entity_id
_entity_poly.type
_entity_poly.pdbx_seq_one_letter_code
_entity_poly.pdbx_strand_id
1 'polypeptide(L)'
;MGLDQWAFRVKNKAVLNRFEYNQDYEHKQFFYWRKNRYVQNWMEKLYQSLGGKDEFNLKILQLLPEDIDKLEEDTKSGKIKEYNKSGFFFGDQPFEYQEYDSIMRFCRMAREEFKRDNAVFYDSWY
;
A
#
# COMPACT_ATOMS: atom_id res chain seq x y z
N MET A 1 -12.33 -14.15 -6.55
CA MET A 1 -10.99 -14.55 -6.09
C MET A 1 -9.93 -13.80 -6.84
N GLY A 2 -8.82 -13.58 -6.23
CA GLY A 2 -7.73 -12.80 -6.77
C GLY A 2 -7.36 -11.69 -5.82
N LEU A 3 -6.34 -10.92 -6.16
CA LEU A 3 -5.79 -9.89 -5.30
C LEU A 3 -6.63 -8.62 -5.36
N ASP A 4 -7.25 -8.26 -4.26
CA ASP A 4 -7.87 -6.96 -4.03
C ASP A 4 -7.04 -6.17 -3.04
N GLN A 5 -6.87 -4.87 -3.27
CA GLN A 5 -5.98 -4.03 -2.50
C GLN A 5 -6.67 -2.71 -2.19
N TRP A 6 -6.54 -2.25 -0.94
CA TRP A 6 -7.17 -1.02 -0.50
C TRP A 6 -6.19 -0.15 0.25
N ALA A 7 -6.40 1.15 0.17
CA ALA A 7 -5.81 2.09 1.10
C ALA A 7 -6.95 2.82 1.81
N PHE A 8 -6.80 3.01 3.11
CA PHE A 8 -7.78 3.73 3.91
C PHE A 8 -7.10 4.70 4.85
N ARG A 9 -7.85 5.74 5.23
CA ARG A 9 -7.39 6.74 6.18
C ARG A 9 -8.00 6.47 7.54
N VAL A 10 -7.26 6.78 8.57
CA VAL A 10 -7.74 6.79 9.95
C VAL A 10 -7.53 8.20 10.49
N LYS A 11 -8.60 8.77 11.05
CA LYS A 11 -8.55 10.11 11.63
C LYS A 11 -7.77 10.02 12.94
N ASN A 12 -6.64 10.50 13.00
CA ASN A 12 -5.68 10.54 14.09
C ASN A 12 -4.40 9.78 13.74
N LYS A 13 -3.30 10.49 13.92
CA LYS A 13 -1.97 10.01 13.57
C LYS A 13 -1.33 9.10 14.60
N ALA A 14 -2.01 8.79 15.70
CA ALA A 14 -1.37 8.01 16.76
C ALA A 14 -0.91 6.66 16.22
N VAL A 15 0.40 6.50 16.12
CA VAL A 15 1.03 5.26 15.70
C VAL A 15 1.16 4.38 16.92
N LEU A 16 0.37 3.33 16.98
CA LEU A 16 0.51 2.30 18.03
C LEU A 16 1.67 1.38 17.65
N ASN A 17 1.49 0.68 16.56
CA ASN A 17 2.54 0.00 15.82
C ASN A 17 2.13 0.08 14.35
N ARG A 18 2.96 -0.40 13.45
CA ARG A 18 2.70 -0.23 12.01
C ARG A 18 1.63 -1.20 11.48
N PHE A 19 1.11 -2.10 12.32
CA PHE A 19 0.22 -3.19 11.92
C PHE A 19 -1.17 -3.11 12.56
N GLU A 20 -1.48 -2.02 13.24
CA GLU A 20 -2.75 -1.83 13.92
C GLU A 20 -3.22 -0.38 13.81
N TYR A 21 -4.52 -0.18 13.87
CA TYR A 21 -5.11 1.14 14.05
C TYR A 21 -6.18 1.07 15.12
N ASN A 22 -6.46 2.20 15.75
CA ASN A 22 -7.53 2.29 16.74
C ASN A 22 -8.88 2.34 16.03
N GLN A 23 -9.66 1.28 16.19
CA GLN A 23 -10.96 1.14 15.53
C GLN A 23 -12.03 2.10 16.06
N ASP A 24 -11.77 2.75 17.18
CA ASP A 24 -12.68 3.79 17.72
C ASP A 24 -12.62 5.08 16.90
N TYR A 25 -11.59 5.26 16.07
CA TYR A 25 -11.47 6.42 15.19
C TYR A 25 -12.13 6.14 13.85
N GLU A 26 -12.66 7.21 13.27
CA GLU A 26 -13.23 7.15 11.93
C GLU A 26 -12.18 6.68 10.93
N HIS A 27 -12.56 5.72 10.08
CA HIS A 27 -11.72 5.23 9.01
C HIS A 27 -12.53 5.15 7.72
N LYS A 28 -11.87 5.42 6.59
CA LYS A 28 -12.53 5.42 5.29
C LYS A 28 -11.55 5.02 4.20
N GLN A 29 -11.98 4.09 3.34
CA GLN A 29 -11.24 3.74 2.14
C GLN A 29 -11.19 4.94 1.19
N PHE A 30 -10.02 5.22 0.63
CA PHE A 30 -9.87 6.28 -0.36
C PHE A 30 -9.21 5.81 -1.66
N PHE A 31 -8.68 4.59 -1.71
CA PHE A 31 -8.06 4.06 -2.92
C PHE A 31 -8.25 2.56 -3.02
N TYR A 32 -8.28 2.05 -4.26
CA TYR A 32 -8.46 0.64 -4.54
C TYR A 32 -7.64 0.24 -5.76
N TRP A 33 -6.98 -0.93 -5.67
CA TRP A 33 -6.36 -1.59 -6.82
C TRP A 33 -6.89 -3.01 -6.93
N ARG A 34 -6.86 -3.55 -8.12
CA ARG A 34 -7.07 -4.97 -8.32
C ARG A 34 -5.88 -5.55 -9.05
N LYS A 35 -5.27 -6.58 -8.46
CA LYS A 35 -4.16 -7.35 -9.04
C LYS A 35 -2.96 -6.48 -9.45
N ASN A 36 -2.68 -5.41 -8.74
CA ASN A 36 -1.43 -4.70 -8.92
C ASN A 36 -0.35 -5.38 -8.07
N ARG A 37 0.27 -6.41 -8.65
CA ARG A 37 1.28 -7.22 -7.96
C ARG A 37 2.50 -6.42 -7.55
N TYR A 38 2.82 -5.37 -8.27
CA TYR A 38 3.98 -4.52 -7.95
C TYR A 38 3.77 -3.79 -6.63
N VAL A 39 2.60 -3.21 -6.45
CA VAL A 39 2.24 -2.59 -5.17
C VAL A 39 2.22 -3.63 -4.05
N GLN A 40 1.58 -4.77 -4.29
CA GLN A 40 1.49 -5.83 -3.27
C GLN A 40 2.87 -6.30 -2.84
N ASN A 41 3.75 -6.59 -3.78
CA ASN A 41 5.09 -7.08 -3.46
C ASN A 41 5.93 -6.00 -2.77
N TRP A 42 5.77 -4.74 -3.18
CA TRP A 42 6.46 -3.62 -2.54
C TRP A 42 6.01 -3.45 -1.08
N MET A 43 4.70 -3.52 -0.85
CA MET A 43 4.13 -3.43 0.51
C MET A 43 4.54 -4.62 1.38
N GLU A 44 4.55 -5.83 0.80
CA GLU A 44 5.00 -7.02 1.53
C GLU A 44 6.45 -6.87 1.98
N LYS A 45 7.31 -6.36 1.13
CA LYS A 45 8.70 -6.15 1.50
C LYS A 45 8.83 -5.13 2.62
N LEU A 46 8.07 -4.05 2.57
CA LEU A 46 8.04 -3.07 3.65
C LEU A 46 7.56 -3.73 4.95
N TYR A 47 6.48 -4.49 4.88
CA TYR A 47 5.94 -5.23 6.03
C TYR A 47 7.01 -6.12 6.67
N GLN A 48 7.73 -6.89 5.86
CA GLN A 48 8.80 -7.76 6.33
C GLN A 48 9.94 -6.96 6.94
N SER A 49 10.32 -5.84 6.33
CA SER A 49 11.41 -4.99 6.83
C SER A 49 11.07 -4.36 8.19
N LEU A 50 9.80 -4.23 8.50
CA LEU A 50 9.31 -3.71 9.77
C LEU A 50 9.07 -4.80 10.81
N GLY A 51 9.44 -6.04 10.51
CA GLY A 51 9.34 -7.16 11.45
C GLY A 51 8.14 -8.07 11.23
N GLY A 52 7.35 -7.85 10.20
CA GLY A 52 6.22 -8.71 9.86
C GLY A 52 6.68 -10.09 9.44
N LYS A 53 6.06 -11.14 9.98
CA LYS A 53 6.50 -12.53 9.75
C LYS A 53 5.40 -13.41 9.20
N ASP A 54 4.15 -12.96 9.28
CA ASP A 54 3.02 -13.72 8.78
C ASP A 54 2.88 -13.55 7.27
N GLU A 55 2.08 -14.41 6.66
CA GLU A 55 1.68 -14.24 5.27
C GLU A 55 1.01 -12.87 5.10
N PHE A 56 1.40 -12.11 4.08
CA PHE A 56 0.89 -10.77 3.86
C PHE A 56 -0.46 -10.81 3.15
N ASN A 57 -1.45 -11.36 3.85
CA ASN A 57 -2.83 -11.48 3.39
C ASN A 57 -3.74 -11.09 4.55
N LEU A 58 -4.61 -10.11 4.34
CA LEU A 58 -5.44 -9.52 5.39
C LEU A 58 -4.59 -8.91 6.52
N LYS A 59 -3.46 -8.35 6.16
CA LYS A 59 -2.56 -7.66 7.10
C LYS A 59 -2.59 -6.17 6.84
N ILE A 60 -2.83 -5.41 7.89
CA ILE A 60 -2.86 -3.96 7.83
C ILE A 60 -1.44 -3.43 7.96
N LEU A 61 -1.07 -2.52 7.09
CA LEU A 61 0.25 -1.89 7.11
C LEU A 61 0.10 -0.38 7.09
N GLN A 62 0.54 0.29 8.14
CA GLN A 62 0.56 1.75 8.16
C GLN A 62 1.69 2.27 7.29
N LEU A 63 1.38 3.26 6.47
CA LEU A 63 2.32 3.93 5.60
C LEU A 63 2.60 5.32 6.15
N LEU A 64 3.88 5.64 6.32
CA LEU A 64 4.31 6.96 6.77
C LEU A 64 4.69 7.83 5.56
N PRO A 65 4.82 9.16 5.74
CA PRO A 65 5.21 10.02 4.63
C PRO A 65 6.48 9.58 3.91
N GLU A 66 7.49 9.11 4.64
CA GLU A 66 8.74 8.60 4.04
C GLU A 66 8.51 7.34 3.20
N ASP A 67 7.54 6.52 3.57
CA ASP A 67 7.20 5.34 2.76
C ASP A 67 6.58 5.74 1.43
N ILE A 68 5.73 6.75 1.45
CA ILE A 68 5.12 7.27 0.22
C ILE A 68 6.18 7.90 -0.67
N ASP A 69 7.14 8.64 -0.10
CA ASP A 69 8.25 9.19 -0.87
C ASP A 69 9.08 8.09 -1.53
N LYS A 70 9.33 7.01 -0.81
CA LYS A 70 10.09 5.87 -1.33
C LYS A 70 9.33 5.14 -2.43
N LEU A 71 8.04 4.94 -2.24
CA LEU A 71 7.20 4.31 -3.26
C LEU A 71 7.19 5.13 -4.54
N GLU A 72 7.05 6.44 -4.43
CA GLU A 72 7.10 7.33 -5.59
C GLU A 72 8.45 7.26 -6.29
N GLU A 73 9.54 7.32 -5.52
CA GLU A 73 10.89 7.23 -6.08
C GLU A 73 11.11 5.90 -6.82
N ASP A 74 10.74 4.78 -6.20
CA ASP A 74 10.89 3.47 -6.83
C ASP A 74 10.03 3.33 -8.09
N THR A 75 8.88 3.99 -8.10
CA THR A 75 7.99 3.97 -9.26
C THR A 75 8.58 4.82 -10.40
N LYS A 76 9.03 6.03 -10.12
CA LYS A 76 9.61 6.92 -11.12
C LYS A 76 10.91 6.39 -11.73
N SER A 77 11.74 5.76 -10.91
CA SER A 77 13.03 5.20 -11.36
C SER A 77 12.88 3.89 -12.12
N GLY A 78 11.71 3.26 -12.02
CA GLY A 78 11.47 1.93 -12.58
C GLY A 78 11.91 0.80 -11.67
N LYS A 79 12.48 1.08 -10.51
CA LYS A 79 12.90 0.04 -9.56
C LYS A 79 11.74 -0.84 -9.12
N ILE A 80 10.53 -0.29 -9.07
CA ILE A 80 9.35 -1.05 -8.67
C ILE A 80 9.10 -2.27 -9.59
N LYS A 81 9.62 -2.25 -10.80
CA LYS A 81 9.49 -3.39 -11.73
C LYS A 81 10.19 -4.64 -11.22
N GLU A 82 11.12 -4.51 -10.30
CA GLU A 82 11.79 -5.65 -9.67
C GLU A 82 10.86 -6.40 -8.70
N TYR A 83 9.78 -5.76 -8.27
CA TYR A 83 8.77 -6.36 -7.38
C TYR A 83 7.73 -7.08 -8.23
N ASN A 84 8.16 -8.10 -8.96
CA ASN A 84 7.36 -8.72 -10.03
C ASN A 84 6.91 -10.15 -9.74
N LYS A 85 6.90 -10.57 -8.48
CA LYS A 85 6.39 -11.88 -8.10
C LYS A 85 4.96 -12.03 -8.61
N SER A 86 4.72 -13.05 -9.40
CA SER A 86 3.42 -13.36 -9.97
C SER A 86 2.84 -14.60 -9.32
N GLY A 87 1.63 -14.98 -9.70
CA GLY A 87 0.99 -16.18 -9.21
C GLY A 87 -0.50 -16.18 -9.50
N PHE A 88 -1.15 -17.24 -9.09
CA PHE A 88 -2.56 -17.45 -9.37
C PHE A 88 -3.43 -16.27 -8.91
N PHE A 89 -3.15 -15.72 -7.72
CA PHE A 89 -3.94 -14.62 -7.17
C PHE A 89 -3.46 -13.25 -7.65
N PHE A 90 -2.17 -13.10 -7.92
CA PHE A 90 -1.55 -11.81 -8.23
C PHE A 90 -1.64 -11.46 -9.70
N GLY A 91 -1.79 -12.48 -10.56
CA GLY A 91 -1.75 -12.29 -12.01
C GLY A 91 -0.31 -12.15 -12.50
N ASP A 92 -0.18 -11.84 -13.78
CA ASP A 92 1.12 -11.71 -14.45
C ASP A 92 1.17 -10.47 -15.35
N GLN A 93 0.32 -9.50 -15.09
CA GLN A 93 0.25 -8.26 -15.85
C GLN A 93 1.59 -7.55 -15.84
N PRO A 94 2.11 -7.09 -17.00
CA PRO A 94 3.33 -6.30 -17.03
C PRO A 94 3.12 -4.93 -16.41
N PHE A 95 4.23 -4.29 -16.04
CA PHE A 95 4.18 -2.92 -15.52
C PHE A 95 4.05 -1.95 -16.69
N GLU A 96 2.83 -1.44 -16.88
CA GLU A 96 2.51 -0.51 -17.94
C GLU A 96 2.07 0.84 -17.36
N TYR A 97 1.64 1.74 -18.23
CA TYR A 97 1.24 3.08 -17.82
C TYR A 97 0.14 3.07 -16.76
N GLN A 98 -0.81 2.14 -16.86
CA GLN A 98 -1.91 2.06 -15.91
C GLN A 98 -1.41 1.78 -14.49
N GLU A 99 -0.44 0.87 -14.34
CA GLU A 99 0.18 0.57 -13.05
C GLU A 99 0.93 1.79 -12.52
N TYR A 100 1.72 2.42 -13.38
CA TYR A 100 2.46 3.62 -13.03
C TYR A 100 1.51 4.74 -12.56
N ASP A 101 0.51 5.05 -13.37
CA ASP A 101 -0.43 6.13 -13.08
C ASP A 101 -1.19 5.90 -11.77
N SER A 102 -1.65 4.67 -11.53
CA SER A 102 -2.40 4.35 -10.31
C SER A 102 -1.54 4.56 -9.06
N ILE A 103 -0.26 4.17 -9.11
CA ILE A 103 0.64 4.36 -7.97
C ILE A 103 0.88 5.84 -7.73
N MET A 104 1.10 6.61 -8.79
CA MET A 104 1.36 8.05 -8.67
C MET A 104 0.13 8.79 -8.13
N ARG A 105 -1.08 8.41 -8.56
CA ARG A 105 -2.31 8.97 -8.02
C ARG A 105 -2.47 8.62 -6.54
N PHE A 106 -2.19 7.38 -6.19
CA PHE A 106 -2.22 6.97 -4.79
C PHE A 106 -1.28 7.82 -3.94
N CYS A 107 -0.05 8.03 -4.38
CA CYS A 107 0.92 8.84 -3.64
C CYS A 107 0.40 10.26 -3.41
N ARG A 108 -0.20 10.88 -4.43
CA ARG A 108 -0.80 12.21 -4.29
C ARG A 108 -1.94 12.22 -3.27
N MET A 109 -2.82 11.24 -3.35
CA MET A 109 -3.97 11.14 -2.43
C MET A 109 -3.53 10.86 -1.00
N ALA A 110 -2.51 10.01 -0.82
CA ALA A 110 -1.96 9.74 0.51
C ALA A 110 -1.39 11.02 1.13
N ARG A 111 -0.67 11.82 0.36
CA ARG A 111 -0.12 13.10 0.85
C ARG A 111 -1.21 14.07 1.27
N GLU A 112 -2.34 14.09 0.55
CA GLU A 112 -3.49 14.91 0.96
C GLU A 112 -4.04 14.45 2.32
N GLU A 113 -4.09 13.14 2.56
CA GLU A 113 -4.53 12.63 3.85
C GLU A 113 -3.57 13.04 4.97
N PHE A 114 -2.25 12.99 4.72
CA PHE A 114 -1.27 13.46 5.70
C PHE A 114 -1.45 14.95 6.04
N LYS A 115 -1.76 15.77 5.05
CA LYS A 115 -2.03 17.20 5.27
C LYS A 115 -3.26 17.43 6.14
N ARG A 116 -4.19 16.49 6.15
CA ARG A 116 -5.39 16.53 7.00
C ARG A 116 -5.17 15.88 8.36
N ASP A 117 -3.93 15.56 8.71
CA ASP A 117 -3.55 14.86 9.94
C ASP A 117 -4.14 13.46 10.06
N ASN A 118 -4.37 12.82 8.95
CA ASN A 118 -4.83 11.43 8.92
C ASN A 118 -3.66 10.47 8.77
N ALA A 119 -3.81 9.26 9.35
CA ALA A 119 -2.91 8.14 9.07
C ALA A 119 -3.39 7.42 7.81
N VAL A 120 -2.47 6.81 7.09
CA VAL A 120 -2.75 6.05 5.86
C VAL A 120 -2.34 4.60 6.08
N PHE A 121 -3.23 3.69 5.70
CA PHE A 121 -3.03 2.26 5.85
C PHE A 121 -3.27 1.54 4.53
N TYR A 122 -2.55 0.45 4.34
CA TYR A 122 -2.73 -0.46 3.22
C TYR A 122 -3.24 -1.81 3.73
N ASP A 123 -4.14 -2.42 2.98
CA ASP A 123 -4.67 -3.74 3.25
C ASP A 123 -4.90 -4.48 1.95
N SER A 124 -4.85 -5.80 1.99
CA SER A 124 -5.08 -6.61 0.80
C SER A 124 -5.68 -7.95 1.17
N TRP A 125 -6.33 -8.56 0.18
CA TRP A 125 -6.92 -9.88 0.32
C TRP A 125 -6.75 -10.65 -0.98
N TYR A 126 -6.27 -11.88 -0.86
CA TYR A 126 -6.15 -12.78 -2.02
C TYR A 126 -6.47 -14.23 -1.66
#